data_d01a2ff7fb8f5dfe127c0243aa0a0d3f
#
_entry.id   d01a2ff7fb8f5dfe127c0243aa0a0d3f
#
_cell.length_a   1.000
_cell.length_b   1.000
_cell.length_c   1.000
_cell.angle_alpha   90.00
_cell.angle_beta   90.00
_cell.angle_gamma   90.00
#
_symmetry.space_group_name_H-M   'P 1'
#
loop_
_entity.id
_entity.type
_entity.pdbx_description
1 polymer ?
#
loop_
_entity_poly.entity_id
_entity_poly.type
_entity_poly.pdbx_seq_one_letter_code
_entity_poly.pdbx_strand_id
1 'polypeptide(L)'
;MDKVFQKFLRSGIDLSPVGVERREDNNPYFCTPKGASIFGWAGVDGIHFCFVRGFGGVVFSVSPMNSAPDYVHPLANNFEDFLRLLLACSDSAALEQAWMLDKSQFEAFLRDNPPTQDQQRTLLELAEKMKLTPMEQPWAYIKKLQASFDYSKIKYTEDYYDVDMNPEAELTMPEWKVYFEGNFWGHSGKGRAGTEIRLNKQFDWAGHHWVIPAAYSCSKGLVMDFCMRTPDEDIRKFMTKWDLHPENDSCEYFTQEQQMQIDLDNPLCLDFIPRLELNGKTMLTSHGCSVVFNPCLPDRMINEAEAKWALEHYDLDTSYGWMIFRAAFP
;
A
#
# COMPACT_ATOMS: atom_id res chain seq x y z
N MET A 1 5.28 -3.54 -29.51
CA MET A 1 5.45 -2.35 -28.62
C MET A 1 5.00 -1.12 -29.41
N ASP A 2 4.18 -0.25 -28.83
CA ASP A 2 3.58 0.93 -29.46
C ASP A 2 4.66 1.89 -29.98
N LYS A 3 4.53 2.38 -31.23
CA LYS A 3 5.49 3.30 -31.86
C LYS A 3 5.57 4.65 -31.13
N VAL A 4 4.43 5.11 -30.59
CA VAL A 4 4.34 6.36 -29.83
C VAL A 4 5.06 6.21 -28.49
N PHE A 5 4.89 5.07 -27.81
CA PHE A 5 5.62 4.76 -26.58
C PHE A 5 7.13 4.75 -26.80
N GLN A 6 7.60 4.15 -27.92
CA GLN A 6 9.04 4.17 -28.26
C GLN A 6 9.55 5.59 -28.56
N LYS A 7 8.75 6.43 -29.23
CA LYS A 7 9.08 7.84 -29.46
C LYS A 7 9.16 8.61 -28.14
N PHE A 8 8.19 8.38 -27.24
CA PHE A 8 8.17 8.98 -25.91
C PHE A 8 9.43 8.60 -25.09
N LEU A 9 9.81 7.33 -25.05
CA LEU A 9 11.01 6.89 -24.35
C LEU A 9 12.29 7.58 -24.83
N ARG A 10 12.36 7.90 -26.12
CA ARG A 10 13.52 8.60 -26.75
C ARG A 10 13.46 10.12 -26.55
N SER A 11 12.31 10.68 -26.20
CA SER A 11 12.15 12.12 -26.03
C SER A 11 12.82 12.67 -24.77
N GLY A 12 13.09 11.80 -23.79
CA GLY A 12 13.66 12.18 -22.50
C GLY A 12 12.73 12.98 -21.62
N ILE A 13 11.42 13.01 -21.90
CA ILE A 13 10.42 13.73 -21.09
C ILE A 13 10.25 12.98 -19.77
N ASP A 14 10.36 13.70 -18.66
CA ASP A 14 10.02 13.22 -17.33
C ASP A 14 8.57 13.56 -17.00
N LEU A 15 7.75 12.55 -16.75
CA LEU A 15 6.34 12.69 -16.35
C LEU A 15 6.12 12.61 -14.85
N SER A 16 7.17 12.52 -14.01
CA SER A 16 7.03 12.48 -12.55
C SER A 16 6.24 13.68 -12.01
N PRO A 17 6.42 14.92 -12.51
CA PRO A 17 5.62 16.06 -12.02
C PRO A 17 4.11 15.93 -12.26
N VAL A 18 3.70 15.14 -13.23
CA VAL A 18 2.27 14.88 -13.55
C VAL A 18 1.82 13.49 -13.05
N GLY A 19 2.49 12.96 -12.05
CA GLY A 19 2.09 11.74 -11.36
C GLY A 19 2.37 10.44 -12.13
N VAL A 20 3.35 10.41 -13.05
CA VAL A 20 3.77 9.18 -13.76
C VAL A 20 5.27 9.01 -13.63
N GLU A 21 5.69 8.46 -12.50
CA GLU A 21 7.10 8.24 -12.16
C GLU A 21 7.63 6.95 -12.80
N ARG A 22 8.84 6.99 -13.33
CA ARG A 22 9.56 5.79 -13.78
C ARG A 22 10.43 5.27 -12.65
N ARG A 23 10.32 3.97 -12.34
CA ARG A 23 11.15 3.30 -11.34
C ARG A 23 12.01 2.23 -11.99
N GLU A 24 13.17 1.97 -11.39
CA GLU A 24 14.06 0.87 -11.83
C GLU A 24 13.47 -0.48 -11.43
N ASP A 25 12.84 -0.52 -10.25
CA ASP A 25 12.12 -1.70 -9.76
C ASP A 25 10.64 -1.62 -10.15
N ASN A 26 10.21 -2.59 -10.95
CA ASN A 26 8.85 -2.72 -11.45
C ASN A 26 8.19 -4.00 -10.90
N ASN A 27 8.35 -4.29 -9.62
CA ASN A 27 7.73 -5.45 -8.99
C ASN A 27 6.20 -5.33 -9.03
N PRO A 28 5.50 -6.34 -9.59
CA PRO A 28 4.04 -6.32 -9.62
C PRO A 28 3.46 -6.51 -8.22
N TYR A 29 2.30 -5.90 -7.99
CA TYR A 29 1.46 -6.19 -6.83
C TYR A 29 0.57 -7.41 -7.11
N PHE A 30 -0.05 -7.97 -6.05
CA PHE A 30 -0.97 -9.10 -6.15
C PHE A 30 -2.08 -8.87 -7.19
N CYS A 31 -2.59 -7.63 -7.30
CA CYS A 31 -3.65 -7.24 -8.22
C CYS A 31 -3.16 -6.85 -9.63
N THR A 32 -1.84 -6.87 -9.87
CA THR A 32 -1.29 -6.56 -11.21
C THR A 32 -1.64 -7.69 -12.18
N PRO A 33 -2.24 -7.38 -13.34
CA PRO A 33 -2.61 -8.39 -14.32
C PRO A 33 -1.42 -9.23 -14.80
N LYS A 34 -1.65 -10.52 -15.00
CA LYS A 34 -0.65 -11.44 -15.55
C LYS A 34 -0.20 -10.99 -16.94
N GLY A 35 1.10 -10.80 -17.11
CA GLY A 35 1.69 -10.32 -18.36
C GLY A 35 1.62 -8.80 -18.53
N ALA A 36 1.42 -8.07 -17.43
CA ALA A 36 1.57 -6.63 -17.38
C ALA A 36 3.01 -6.19 -17.65
N SER A 37 3.15 -5.05 -18.30
CA SER A 37 4.41 -4.33 -18.51
C SER A 37 4.23 -2.94 -17.91
N ILE A 38 4.67 -2.76 -16.67
CA ILE A 38 4.56 -1.50 -15.93
C ILE A 38 5.50 -0.48 -16.56
N PHE A 39 5.03 0.74 -16.78
CA PHE A 39 5.81 1.82 -17.35
C PHE A 39 5.82 3.11 -16.53
N GLY A 40 4.96 3.21 -15.52
CA GLY A 40 4.87 4.38 -14.66
C GLY A 40 4.14 4.09 -13.36
N TRP A 41 4.49 4.83 -12.31
CA TRP A 41 3.95 4.71 -10.96
C TRP A 41 3.37 6.06 -10.53
N ALA A 42 2.28 6.03 -9.75
CA ALA A 42 1.70 7.21 -9.13
C ALA A 42 1.84 7.13 -7.61
N GLY A 43 2.44 8.18 -7.02
CA GLY A 43 2.59 8.27 -5.56
C GLY A 43 3.37 7.12 -4.93
N VAL A 44 3.05 6.80 -3.67
CA VAL A 44 3.72 5.78 -2.84
C VAL A 44 2.90 4.51 -2.62
N ASP A 45 1.60 4.54 -2.94
CA ASP A 45 0.61 3.51 -2.59
C ASP A 45 0.55 2.33 -3.58
N GLY A 46 1.58 2.18 -4.40
CA GLY A 46 1.67 1.07 -5.37
C GLY A 46 0.78 1.22 -6.61
N ILE A 47 0.13 2.36 -6.78
CA ILE A 47 -0.66 2.67 -7.98
C ILE A 47 0.27 2.75 -9.19
N HIS A 48 -0.09 2.07 -10.28
CA HIS A 48 0.77 2.02 -11.45
C HIS A 48 0.01 1.91 -12.76
N PHE A 49 0.72 2.29 -13.84
CA PHE A 49 0.21 2.24 -15.20
C PHE A 49 0.96 1.18 -16.00
N CYS A 50 0.21 0.37 -16.74
CA CYS A 50 0.79 -0.74 -17.48
C CYS A 50 0.11 -1.01 -18.83
N PHE A 51 0.82 -1.72 -19.70
CA PHE A 51 0.23 -2.48 -20.80
C PHE A 51 0.05 -3.92 -20.35
N VAL A 52 -1.00 -4.58 -20.84
CA VAL A 52 -1.23 -6.00 -20.54
C VAL A 52 -1.20 -6.82 -21.83
N ARG A 53 -0.42 -7.92 -21.83
CA ARG A 53 -0.33 -8.81 -22.98
C ARG A 53 -1.72 -9.33 -23.38
N GLY A 54 -2.08 -9.20 -24.65
CA GLY A 54 -3.35 -9.65 -25.20
C GLY A 54 -4.38 -8.52 -25.40
N PHE A 55 -4.11 -7.32 -24.86
CA PHE A 55 -5.00 -6.17 -24.99
C PHE A 55 -4.46 -5.07 -25.92
N GLY A 56 -3.51 -5.43 -26.79
CA GLY A 56 -2.94 -4.49 -27.77
C GLY A 56 -2.17 -3.36 -27.10
N GLY A 57 -2.56 -2.11 -27.40
CA GLY A 57 -1.94 -0.90 -26.85
C GLY A 57 -2.70 -0.29 -25.67
N VAL A 58 -3.74 -0.94 -25.16
CA VAL A 58 -4.56 -0.43 -24.04
C VAL A 58 -3.69 -0.15 -22.84
N VAL A 59 -3.84 1.04 -22.29
CA VAL A 59 -3.21 1.46 -21.03
C VAL A 59 -4.18 1.23 -19.89
N PHE A 60 -3.71 0.59 -18.82
CA PHE A 60 -4.47 0.33 -17.61
C PHE A 60 -3.89 1.11 -16.44
N SER A 61 -4.75 1.55 -15.52
CA SER A 61 -4.39 1.85 -14.14
C SER A 61 -4.62 0.61 -13.28
N VAL A 62 -3.72 0.40 -12.34
CA VAL A 62 -3.82 -0.65 -11.32
C VAL A 62 -3.62 0.02 -9.97
N SER A 63 -4.58 -0.14 -9.07
CA SER A 63 -4.53 0.41 -7.72
C SER A 63 -4.72 -0.70 -6.69
N PRO A 64 -3.68 -1.08 -5.94
CA PRO A 64 -3.82 -2.03 -4.84
C PRO A 64 -4.61 -1.46 -3.65
N MET A 65 -4.87 -0.15 -3.64
CA MET A 65 -5.66 0.53 -2.61
C MET A 65 -7.18 0.35 -2.79
N ASN A 66 -7.61 -0.08 -3.98
CA ASN A 66 -9.01 -0.37 -4.24
C ASN A 66 -9.40 -1.74 -3.65
N SER A 67 -10.69 -2.06 -3.68
CA SER A 67 -11.23 -3.38 -3.33
C SER A 67 -11.62 -4.17 -4.57
N ALA A 68 -11.73 -5.49 -4.48
CA ALA A 68 -12.23 -6.32 -5.56
C ALA A 68 -13.67 -5.91 -5.95
N PRO A 69 -14.00 -5.87 -7.26
CA PRO A 69 -13.15 -6.21 -8.41
C PRO A 69 -12.39 -5.01 -9.02
N ASP A 70 -12.36 -3.86 -8.35
CA ASP A 70 -12.02 -2.56 -8.91
C ASP A 70 -10.52 -2.20 -8.84
N TYR A 71 -9.64 -3.20 -8.82
CA TYR A 71 -8.19 -2.98 -8.83
C TYR A 71 -7.65 -2.51 -10.19
N VAL A 72 -8.30 -2.84 -11.30
CA VAL A 72 -7.75 -2.65 -12.65
C VAL A 72 -8.78 -2.02 -13.57
N HIS A 73 -8.44 -0.86 -14.13
CA HIS A 73 -9.33 -0.14 -15.06
C HIS A 73 -8.59 0.27 -16.33
N PRO A 74 -9.16 0.05 -17.52
CA PRO A 74 -8.62 0.60 -18.76
C PRO A 74 -8.82 2.12 -18.77
N LEU A 75 -7.76 2.85 -19.14
CA LEU A 75 -7.73 4.31 -19.22
C LEU A 75 -7.71 4.81 -20.67
N ALA A 76 -6.92 4.16 -21.51
CA ALA A 76 -6.75 4.62 -22.90
C ALA A 76 -6.61 3.42 -23.85
N ASN A 77 -7.10 3.57 -25.09
CA ASN A 77 -6.97 2.54 -26.13
C ASN A 77 -5.53 2.34 -26.61
N ASN A 78 -4.68 3.35 -26.40
CA ASN A 78 -3.27 3.34 -26.77
C ASN A 78 -2.50 4.39 -25.96
N PHE A 79 -1.18 4.37 -26.07
CA PHE A 79 -0.30 5.29 -25.32
C PHE A 79 -0.46 6.76 -25.75
N GLU A 80 -0.78 7.03 -27.01
CA GLU A 80 -1.03 8.40 -27.50
C GLU A 80 -2.25 9.01 -26.80
N ASP A 81 -3.34 8.27 -26.72
CA ASP A 81 -4.55 8.72 -26.02
C ASP A 81 -4.29 8.91 -24.52
N PHE A 82 -3.45 8.05 -23.90
CA PHE A 82 -3.04 8.23 -22.50
C PHE A 82 -2.30 9.56 -22.30
N LEU A 83 -1.34 9.90 -23.17
CA LEU A 83 -0.66 11.19 -23.11
C LEU A 83 -1.61 12.37 -23.32
N ARG A 84 -2.59 12.25 -24.23
CA ARG A 84 -3.62 13.27 -24.46
C ARG A 84 -4.56 13.43 -23.26
N LEU A 85 -4.82 12.36 -22.53
CA LEU A 85 -5.57 12.40 -21.27
C LEU A 85 -4.76 13.13 -20.19
N LEU A 86 -3.46 12.85 -20.04
CA LEU A 86 -2.59 13.61 -19.13
C LEU A 86 -2.56 15.11 -19.47
N LEU A 87 -2.49 15.46 -20.75
CA LEU A 87 -2.57 16.86 -21.20
C LEU A 87 -3.90 17.53 -20.82
N ALA A 88 -5.01 16.77 -20.83
CA ALA A 88 -6.33 17.29 -20.50
C ALA A 88 -6.59 17.41 -19.01
N CYS A 89 -6.05 16.47 -18.23
CA CYS A 89 -6.31 16.35 -16.80
C CYS A 89 -5.20 16.95 -15.91
N SER A 90 -4.06 17.28 -16.52
CA SER A 90 -2.88 17.89 -15.87
C SER A 90 -2.15 16.99 -14.89
N ASP A 91 -2.77 15.90 -14.42
CA ASP A 91 -2.20 14.94 -13.48
C ASP A 91 -2.81 13.55 -13.67
N SER A 92 -2.09 12.52 -13.25
CA SER A 92 -2.57 11.13 -13.32
C SER A 92 -3.62 10.80 -12.25
N ALA A 93 -3.69 11.53 -11.16
CA ALA A 93 -4.63 11.29 -10.06
C ALA A 93 -6.09 11.34 -10.52
N ALA A 94 -6.44 12.30 -11.40
CA ALA A 94 -7.78 12.34 -11.99
C ALA A 94 -8.08 11.13 -12.88
N LEU A 95 -7.07 10.58 -13.55
CA LEU A 95 -7.22 9.44 -14.45
C LEU A 95 -7.45 8.14 -13.70
N GLU A 96 -6.69 7.91 -12.62
CA GLU A 96 -6.81 6.69 -11.83
C GLU A 96 -8.16 6.61 -11.10
N GLN A 97 -8.72 7.75 -10.69
CA GLN A 97 -9.99 7.85 -9.98
C GLN A 97 -11.21 7.97 -10.92
N ALA A 98 -11.00 8.15 -12.21
CA ALA A 98 -12.08 8.35 -13.20
C ALA A 98 -13.11 7.22 -13.20
N TRP A 99 -12.76 6.01 -12.78
CA TRP A 99 -13.66 4.86 -12.76
C TRP A 99 -14.80 5.04 -11.75
N MET A 100 -14.56 5.64 -10.59
CA MET A 100 -15.56 5.85 -9.53
C MET A 100 -16.27 7.21 -9.62
N LEU A 101 -15.63 8.23 -10.23
CA LEU A 101 -16.19 9.58 -10.31
C LEU A 101 -17.29 9.69 -11.37
N ASP A 102 -18.38 10.38 -11.03
CA ASP A 102 -19.31 10.88 -12.02
C ASP A 102 -18.75 12.10 -12.77
N LYS A 103 -19.46 12.60 -13.78
CA LYS A 103 -18.97 13.72 -14.60
C LYS A 103 -18.75 14.99 -13.77
N SER A 104 -19.70 15.29 -12.88
CA SER A 104 -19.65 16.51 -12.06
C SER A 104 -18.50 16.46 -11.06
N GLN A 105 -18.29 15.30 -10.43
CA GLN A 105 -17.19 15.04 -9.51
C GLN A 105 -15.83 15.13 -10.22
N PHE A 106 -15.72 14.53 -11.42
CA PHE A 106 -14.50 14.59 -12.21
C PHE A 106 -14.15 16.03 -12.63
N GLU A 107 -15.14 16.79 -13.13
CA GLU A 107 -14.94 18.20 -13.48
C GLU A 107 -14.63 19.07 -12.26
N ALA A 108 -15.23 18.78 -11.09
CA ALA A 108 -14.91 19.44 -9.84
C ALA A 108 -13.46 19.14 -9.41
N PHE A 109 -13.04 17.86 -9.46
CA PHE A 109 -11.67 17.45 -9.15
C PHE A 109 -10.64 18.23 -9.96
N LEU A 110 -10.83 18.33 -11.29
CA LEU A 110 -9.92 19.10 -12.17
C LEU A 110 -9.88 20.60 -11.85
N ARG A 111 -11.03 21.17 -11.52
CA ARG A 111 -11.13 22.60 -11.17
C ARG A 111 -10.46 22.92 -9.83
N ASP A 112 -10.62 22.02 -8.86
CA ASP A 112 -10.16 22.23 -7.48
C ASP A 112 -8.67 21.89 -7.32
N ASN A 113 -8.09 21.14 -8.29
CA ASN A 113 -6.67 20.79 -8.38
C ASN A 113 -6.01 21.38 -9.64
N PRO A 114 -5.84 22.73 -9.73
CA PRO A 114 -5.19 23.34 -10.89
C PRO A 114 -3.72 22.94 -10.96
N PRO A 115 -3.15 22.80 -12.17
CA PRO A 115 -1.76 22.37 -12.33
C PRO A 115 -0.77 23.37 -11.75
N THR A 116 0.23 22.87 -11.06
CA THR A 116 1.39 23.63 -10.56
C THR A 116 2.26 24.14 -11.73
N GLN A 117 3.22 25.03 -11.45
CA GLN A 117 4.14 25.53 -12.48
C GLN A 117 4.99 24.43 -13.10
N ASP A 118 5.42 23.44 -12.29
CA ASP A 118 6.21 22.31 -12.77
C ASP A 118 5.38 21.37 -13.66
N GLN A 119 4.15 21.10 -13.27
CA GLN A 119 3.21 20.35 -14.11
C GLN A 119 2.95 21.05 -15.45
N GLN A 120 2.65 22.36 -15.41
CA GLN A 120 2.44 23.16 -16.64
C GLN A 120 3.64 23.08 -17.58
N ARG A 121 4.87 23.21 -17.05
CA ARG A 121 6.10 23.09 -17.84
C ARG A 121 6.24 21.72 -18.49
N THR A 122 6.04 20.65 -17.71
CA THR A 122 6.08 19.26 -18.21
C THR A 122 5.03 19.02 -19.30
N LEU A 123 3.79 19.51 -19.11
CA LEU A 123 2.72 19.36 -20.07
C LEU A 123 2.98 20.11 -21.38
N LEU A 124 3.56 21.33 -21.32
CA LEU A 124 3.96 22.09 -22.49
C LEU A 124 5.06 21.34 -23.27
N GLU A 125 6.09 20.86 -22.58
CA GLU A 125 7.16 20.06 -23.19
C GLU A 125 6.60 18.79 -23.85
N LEU A 126 5.67 18.09 -23.18
CA LEU A 126 4.99 16.91 -23.70
C LEU A 126 4.23 17.24 -24.99
N ALA A 127 3.40 18.29 -24.97
CA ALA A 127 2.61 18.71 -26.12
C ALA A 127 3.48 19.05 -27.34
N GLU A 128 4.55 19.81 -27.12
CA GLU A 128 5.47 20.23 -28.19
C GLU A 128 6.28 19.08 -28.79
N LYS A 129 6.98 18.30 -27.95
CA LYS A 129 7.86 17.21 -28.40
C LYS A 129 7.09 16.06 -29.04
N MET A 130 5.92 15.73 -28.48
CA MET A 130 5.08 14.65 -29.02
C MET A 130 4.14 15.12 -30.10
N LYS A 131 3.91 16.43 -30.27
CA LYS A 131 2.96 17.07 -31.21
C LYS A 131 1.53 16.62 -30.94
N LEU A 132 1.12 16.68 -29.68
CA LEU A 132 -0.19 16.23 -29.19
C LEU A 132 -1.03 17.42 -28.72
N THR A 133 -2.35 17.26 -28.82
CA THR A 133 -3.34 18.16 -28.23
C THR A 133 -4.10 17.45 -27.12
N PRO A 134 -4.55 18.16 -26.07
CA PRO A 134 -5.36 17.56 -25.02
C PRO A 134 -6.59 16.82 -25.55
N MET A 135 -7.03 15.81 -24.83
CA MET A 135 -8.28 15.10 -25.08
C MET A 135 -9.47 16.06 -24.83
N GLU A 136 -10.39 16.19 -25.79
CA GLU A 136 -11.51 17.16 -25.66
C GLU A 136 -12.50 16.79 -24.55
N GLN A 137 -12.79 15.49 -24.38
CA GLN A 137 -13.77 14.98 -23.42
C GLN A 137 -13.19 13.80 -22.65
N PRO A 138 -12.23 14.03 -21.73
CA PRO A 138 -11.47 12.97 -21.09
C PRO A 138 -12.36 12.00 -20.28
N TRP A 139 -13.27 12.51 -19.47
CA TRP A 139 -14.21 11.68 -18.71
C TRP A 139 -15.08 10.79 -19.60
N ALA A 140 -15.70 11.36 -20.63
CA ALA A 140 -16.57 10.61 -21.53
C ALA A 140 -15.80 9.53 -22.31
N TYR A 141 -14.56 9.82 -22.69
CA TYR A 141 -13.66 8.87 -23.36
C TYR A 141 -13.37 7.68 -22.44
N ILE A 142 -12.94 7.94 -21.19
CA ILE A 142 -12.60 6.88 -20.23
C ILE A 142 -13.84 6.04 -19.92
N LYS A 143 -14.97 6.66 -19.57
CA LYS A 143 -16.21 5.93 -19.27
C LYS A 143 -16.70 5.07 -20.42
N LYS A 144 -16.62 5.56 -21.65
CA LYS A 144 -16.98 4.78 -22.83
C LYS A 144 -16.08 3.56 -22.99
N LEU A 145 -14.77 3.71 -22.79
CA LEU A 145 -13.83 2.61 -22.85
C LEU A 145 -14.14 1.58 -21.76
N GLN A 146 -14.30 2.01 -20.51
CA GLN A 146 -14.60 1.14 -19.38
C GLN A 146 -15.93 0.39 -19.56
N ALA A 147 -16.98 1.05 -20.03
CA ALA A 147 -18.29 0.43 -20.27
C ALA A 147 -18.27 -0.63 -21.38
N SER A 148 -17.37 -0.52 -22.34
CA SER A 148 -17.23 -1.47 -23.44
C SER A 148 -16.17 -2.55 -23.19
N PHE A 149 -15.45 -2.47 -22.09
CA PHE A 149 -14.32 -3.35 -21.81
C PHE A 149 -14.80 -4.69 -21.20
N ASP A 150 -14.23 -5.77 -21.68
CA ASP A 150 -14.50 -7.12 -21.16
C ASP A 150 -13.47 -7.48 -20.09
N TYR A 151 -13.80 -7.16 -18.84
CA TYR A 151 -12.96 -7.40 -17.67
C TYR A 151 -12.68 -8.89 -17.42
N SER A 152 -13.55 -9.80 -17.89
CA SER A 152 -13.38 -11.24 -17.73
C SER A 152 -12.15 -11.80 -18.44
N LYS A 153 -11.58 -11.03 -19.37
CA LYS A 153 -10.34 -11.39 -20.09
C LYS A 153 -9.08 -11.08 -19.33
N ILE A 154 -9.16 -10.26 -18.28
CA ILE A 154 -8.00 -9.99 -17.41
C ILE A 154 -7.69 -11.26 -16.63
N LYS A 155 -6.43 -11.67 -16.66
CA LYS A 155 -5.93 -12.80 -15.87
C LYS A 155 -4.99 -12.30 -14.80
N TYR A 156 -5.12 -12.87 -13.63
CA TYR A 156 -4.27 -12.54 -12.48
C TYR A 156 -3.33 -13.71 -12.15
N THR A 157 -2.38 -13.47 -11.25
CA THR A 157 -1.54 -14.50 -10.64
C THR A 157 -2.32 -15.22 -9.53
N GLU A 158 -1.76 -16.25 -8.96
CA GLU A 158 -2.38 -16.97 -7.83
C GLU A 158 -2.56 -16.05 -6.63
N ASP A 159 -1.59 -15.16 -6.38
CA ASP A 159 -1.63 -14.19 -5.27
C ASP A 159 -2.90 -13.33 -5.24
N TYR A 160 -3.48 -13.00 -6.41
CA TYR A 160 -4.75 -12.26 -6.50
C TYR A 160 -5.91 -13.06 -5.88
N TYR A 161 -5.98 -14.34 -6.19
CA TYR A 161 -7.06 -15.20 -5.73
C TYR A 161 -6.91 -15.56 -4.24
N ASP A 162 -5.68 -15.54 -3.73
CA ASP A 162 -5.41 -15.77 -2.31
C ASP A 162 -5.88 -14.58 -1.45
N VAL A 163 -5.88 -13.35 -1.99
CA VAL A 163 -6.32 -12.14 -1.28
C VAL A 163 -7.84 -11.94 -1.34
N ASP A 164 -8.48 -12.18 -2.50
CA ASP A 164 -9.84 -11.68 -2.77
C ASP A 164 -10.96 -12.71 -2.83
N MET A 165 -10.66 -13.99 -3.00
CA MET A 165 -11.70 -14.99 -3.28
C MET A 165 -12.36 -15.58 -2.04
N ASN A 166 -11.97 -15.17 -0.84
CA ASN A 166 -12.63 -15.68 0.36
C ASN A 166 -12.72 -14.65 1.50
N PRO A 167 -13.60 -13.62 1.42
CA PRO A 167 -13.88 -12.76 2.58
C PRO A 167 -14.52 -13.55 3.75
N GLU A 168 -14.94 -14.81 3.53
CA GLU A 168 -15.46 -15.76 4.54
C GLU A 168 -14.56 -17.00 4.69
N ALA A 169 -13.49 -17.17 3.93
CA ALA A 169 -12.48 -18.15 4.30
C ALA A 169 -11.99 -17.71 5.68
N GLU A 170 -12.26 -18.52 6.69
CA GLU A 170 -11.42 -18.55 7.86
C GLU A 170 -9.99 -18.54 7.34
N LEU A 171 -9.30 -17.39 7.43
CA LEU A 171 -7.89 -17.29 7.10
C LEU A 171 -7.20 -18.32 7.97
N THR A 172 -7.02 -19.53 7.44
CA THR A 172 -6.30 -20.58 8.17
C THR A 172 -4.93 -19.99 8.43
N MET A 173 -4.60 -19.87 9.71
CA MET A 173 -3.31 -19.31 10.12
C MET A 173 -2.20 -20.05 9.36
N PRO A 174 -1.41 -19.38 8.53
CA PRO A 174 -0.32 -20.02 7.83
C PRO A 174 0.66 -20.60 8.85
N GLU A 175 1.45 -21.58 8.45
CA GLU A 175 2.49 -22.11 9.31
C GLU A 175 3.39 -20.96 9.78
N TRP A 176 3.41 -20.72 11.10
CA TRP A 176 4.15 -19.60 11.68
C TRP A 176 5.65 -19.76 11.46
N LYS A 177 6.21 -18.95 10.59
CA LYS A 177 7.63 -18.98 10.22
C LYS A 177 8.21 -17.57 10.28
N VAL A 178 9.28 -17.42 11.03
CA VAL A 178 9.99 -16.14 11.17
C VAL A 178 11.35 -16.24 10.49
N TYR A 179 11.64 -15.27 9.63
CA TYR A 179 12.88 -15.21 8.86
C TYR A 179 13.70 -13.98 9.25
N PHE A 180 15.02 -14.05 9.18
CA PHE A 180 15.88 -12.92 9.51
C PHE A 180 15.62 -11.72 8.59
N GLU A 181 15.49 -11.94 7.29
CA GLU A 181 15.16 -10.92 6.26
C GLU A 181 13.68 -10.96 5.90
N GLY A 182 12.81 -11.18 6.88
CA GLY A 182 11.35 -11.23 6.73
C GLY A 182 10.64 -10.18 7.57
N ASN A 183 9.38 -10.04 7.30
CA ASN A 183 8.43 -9.24 8.06
C ASN A 183 7.19 -10.09 8.39
N PHE A 184 6.10 -9.48 8.84
CA PHE A 184 4.85 -10.19 9.12
C PHE A 184 4.14 -10.64 7.84
N TRP A 185 4.36 -9.99 6.72
CA TRP A 185 3.70 -10.24 5.42
C TRP A 185 4.48 -11.21 4.52
N GLY A 186 5.66 -11.63 4.91
CA GLY A 186 6.44 -12.58 4.14
C GLY A 186 7.96 -12.41 4.28
N HIS A 187 8.69 -13.03 3.37
CA HIS A 187 10.14 -12.91 3.30
C HIS A 187 10.63 -12.92 1.85
N SER A 188 11.71 -12.18 1.59
CA SER A 188 12.42 -12.22 0.32
C SER A 188 13.66 -13.12 0.44
N GLY A 189 13.88 -13.99 -0.56
CA GLY A 189 15.11 -14.77 -0.65
C GLY A 189 14.99 -16.23 -0.21
N LYS A 190 16.17 -16.91 -0.14
CA LYS A 190 16.30 -18.35 0.14
C LYS A 190 16.68 -18.64 1.62
N GLY A 191 16.36 -17.73 2.54
CA GLY A 191 16.60 -17.92 3.96
C GLY A 191 15.85 -19.13 4.52
N ARG A 192 16.37 -19.72 5.60
CA ARG A 192 15.62 -20.70 6.40
C ARG A 192 14.93 -19.97 7.52
N ALA A 193 13.72 -20.43 7.88
CA ALA A 193 13.02 -19.96 9.06
C ALA A 193 13.88 -20.20 10.32
N GLY A 194 13.82 -19.25 11.25
CA GLY A 194 14.48 -19.36 12.54
C GLY A 194 13.84 -20.43 13.43
N THR A 195 14.64 -21.01 14.31
CA THR A 195 14.13 -21.89 15.37
C THR A 195 13.57 -21.06 16.49
N GLU A 196 12.32 -21.24 16.82
CA GLU A 196 11.65 -20.51 17.90
C GLU A 196 12.18 -20.93 19.28
N ILE A 197 12.43 -19.93 20.13
CA ILE A 197 12.82 -20.07 21.53
C ILE A 197 11.79 -19.28 22.35
N ARG A 198 10.86 -19.97 23.01
CA ARG A 198 9.86 -19.36 23.87
C ARG A 198 10.52 -18.72 25.08
N LEU A 199 10.24 -17.42 25.30
CA LEU A 199 10.80 -16.63 26.40
C LEU A 199 9.72 -16.28 27.42
N ASN A 200 8.56 -15.87 26.99
CA ASN A 200 7.41 -15.46 27.80
C ASN A 200 7.80 -14.47 28.92
N LYS A 201 8.67 -13.51 28.61
CA LYS A 201 9.12 -12.49 29.56
C LYS A 201 8.15 -11.32 29.56
N GLN A 202 7.83 -10.84 30.75
CA GLN A 202 6.94 -9.68 30.94
C GLN A 202 7.67 -8.62 31.77
N PHE A 203 7.40 -7.36 31.45
CA PHE A 203 7.95 -6.20 32.15
C PHE A 203 7.13 -4.95 31.87
N ASP A 204 7.30 -3.93 32.69
CA ASP A 204 6.68 -2.61 32.46
C ASP A 204 7.78 -1.63 32.03
N TRP A 205 7.52 -0.92 30.95
CA TRP A 205 8.43 0.11 30.42
C TRP A 205 7.67 1.18 29.64
N ALA A 206 8.10 2.44 29.78
CA ALA A 206 7.49 3.60 29.13
C ALA A 206 5.97 3.74 29.39
N GLY A 207 5.52 3.33 30.59
CA GLY A 207 4.08 3.38 30.96
C GLY A 207 3.23 2.26 30.38
N HIS A 208 3.81 1.30 29.66
CA HIS A 208 3.11 0.17 29.04
C HIS A 208 3.59 -1.16 29.61
N HIS A 209 2.70 -2.14 29.56
CA HIS A 209 3.04 -3.53 29.86
C HIS A 209 3.52 -4.24 28.59
N TRP A 210 4.66 -4.91 28.68
CA TRP A 210 5.32 -5.57 27.58
C TRP A 210 5.45 -7.07 27.79
N VAL A 211 5.33 -7.80 26.68
CA VAL A 211 5.61 -9.23 26.62
C VAL A 211 6.65 -9.47 25.53
N ILE A 212 7.71 -10.22 25.83
CA ILE A 212 8.60 -10.80 24.84
C ILE A 212 8.26 -12.29 24.76
N PRO A 213 7.41 -12.71 23.82
CA PRO A 213 6.93 -14.09 23.76
C PRO A 213 8.02 -15.05 23.30
N ALA A 214 8.80 -14.66 22.29
CA ALA A 214 9.79 -15.54 21.68
C ALA A 214 10.99 -14.78 21.10
N ALA A 215 12.07 -15.51 20.92
CA ALA A 215 13.19 -15.18 20.05
C ALA A 215 13.35 -16.29 19.00
N TYR A 216 13.86 -15.96 17.82
CA TYR A 216 14.07 -16.89 16.72
C TYR A 216 15.54 -16.93 16.35
N SER A 217 16.15 -18.12 16.49
CA SER A 217 17.55 -18.33 16.09
C SER A 217 17.62 -18.55 14.60
N CYS A 218 18.08 -17.55 13.86
CA CYS A 218 18.25 -17.58 12.43
C CYS A 218 19.73 -17.75 12.03
N SER A 219 20.01 -18.14 10.78
CA SER A 219 21.40 -18.31 10.30
C SER A 219 22.22 -17.02 10.28
N LYS A 220 21.56 -15.83 10.23
CA LYS A 220 22.20 -14.52 10.18
C LYS A 220 22.16 -13.75 11.49
N GLY A 221 21.51 -14.27 12.53
CA GLY A 221 21.36 -13.61 13.83
C GLY A 221 20.08 -14.03 14.53
N LEU A 222 19.59 -13.18 15.43
CA LEU A 222 18.36 -13.38 16.18
C LEU A 222 17.24 -12.46 15.66
N VAL A 223 16.01 -12.97 15.68
CA VAL A 223 14.81 -12.14 15.52
C VAL A 223 14.01 -12.24 16.81
N MET A 224 13.47 -11.12 17.30
CA MET A 224 12.67 -11.09 18.52
C MET A 224 11.40 -10.30 18.31
N ASP A 225 10.30 -10.78 18.90
CA ASP A 225 9.03 -10.08 18.93
C ASP A 225 8.80 -9.42 20.28
N PHE A 226 8.37 -8.15 20.26
CA PHE A 226 8.06 -7.33 21.41
C PHE A 226 6.60 -6.93 21.32
N CYS A 227 5.78 -7.32 22.29
CA CYS A 227 4.34 -7.07 22.28
C CYS A 227 4.01 -6.05 23.38
N MET A 228 3.60 -4.85 22.98
CA MET A 228 3.12 -3.80 23.88
C MET A 228 1.61 -3.93 24.04
N ARG A 229 1.16 -4.04 25.29
CA ARG A 229 -0.25 -4.14 25.64
C ARG A 229 -0.86 -2.78 25.95
N THR A 230 -2.01 -2.49 25.37
CA THR A 230 -2.78 -1.25 25.59
C THR A 230 -4.20 -1.60 26.07
N PRO A 231 -4.69 -1.04 27.19
CA PRO A 231 -6.07 -1.20 27.63
C PRO A 231 -7.06 -0.67 26.57
N ASP A 232 -8.17 -1.37 26.34
CA ASP A 232 -9.21 -0.95 25.41
C ASP A 232 -9.82 0.40 25.76
N GLU A 233 -9.89 0.72 27.06
CA GLU A 233 -10.35 2.02 27.56
C GLU A 233 -9.49 3.19 27.04
N ASP A 234 -8.19 3.04 26.96
CA ASP A 234 -7.27 4.08 26.47
C ASP A 234 -7.39 4.25 24.96
N ILE A 235 -7.61 3.15 24.24
CA ILE A 235 -7.90 3.17 22.80
C ILE A 235 -9.22 3.91 22.54
N ARG A 236 -10.29 3.59 23.28
CA ARG A 236 -11.57 4.27 23.15
C ARG A 236 -11.49 5.77 23.45
N LYS A 237 -10.72 6.18 24.47
CA LYS A 237 -10.45 7.59 24.77
C LYS A 237 -9.76 8.30 23.59
N PHE A 238 -8.76 7.65 23.01
CA PHE A 238 -8.06 8.16 21.83
C PHE A 238 -8.99 8.30 20.63
N MET A 239 -9.75 7.25 20.30
CA MET A 239 -10.72 7.26 19.20
C MET A 239 -11.79 8.34 19.39
N THR A 240 -12.28 8.51 20.61
CA THR A 240 -13.29 9.57 20.93
C THR A 240 -12.67 10.96 20.82
N LYS A 241 -11.43 11.17 21.30
CA LYS A 241 -10.74 12.46 21.24
C LYS A 241 -10.61 12.97 19.80
N TRP A 242 -10.35 12.07 18.87
CA TRP A 242 -10.06 12.40 17.48
C TRP A 242 -11.23 12.09 16.53
N ASP A 243 -12.39 11.71 17.06
CA ASP A 243 -13.60 11.33 16.29
C ASP A 243 -13.34 10.21 15.26
N LEU A 244 -12.49 9.25 15.65
CA LEU A 244 -12.10 8.11 14.82
C LEU A 244 -13.14 6.98 14.97
N HIS A 245 -14.32 7.17 14.41
CA HIS A 245 -15.35 6.13 14.41
C HIS A 245 -15.33 5.34 13.11
N PRO A 246 -15.57 4.01 13.15
CA PRO A 246 -15.57 3.14 11.96
C PRO A 246 -16.57 3.56 10.86
N GLU A 247 -17.58 4.35 11.23
CA GLU A 247 -18.62 4.84 10.31
C GLU A 247 -18.31 6.23 9.75
N ASN A 248 -17.28 6.90 10.26
CA ASN A 248 -16.87 8.22 9.80
C ASN A 248 -15.66 8.11 8.87
N ASP A 249 -15.85 8.44 7.59
CA ASP A 249 -14.78 8.64 6.59
C ASP A 249 -13.97 9.92 6.88
N SER A 250 -13.70 10.19 8.18
CA SER A 250 -13.12 11.46 8.64
C SER A 250 -11.62 11.61 8.31
N CYS A 251 -10.95 10.56 7.87
CA CYS A 251 -9.52 10.61 7.50
C CYS A 251 -9.22 11.63 6.39
N GLU A 252 -10.19 11.98 5.56
CA GLU A 252 -10.04 12.97 4.49
C GLU A 252 -10.00 14.43 4.99
N TYR A 253 -10.30 14.69 6.27
CA TYR A 253 -10.48 16.04 6.81
C TYR A 253 -9.36 16.51 7.75
N PHE A 254 -8.40 15.65 8.08
CA PHE A 254 -7.30 16.04 8.95
C PHE A 254 -6.22 16.81 8.20
N THR A 255 -5.80 17.94 8.78
CA THR A 255 -4.60 18.62 8.31
C THR A 255 -3.36 17.80 8.62
N GLN A 256 -2.26 18.04 7.92
CA GLN A 256 -0.98 17.37 8.19
C GLN A 256 -0.54 17.50 9.65
N GLU A 257 -0.77 18.65 10.28
CA GLU A 257 -0.45 18.88 11.69
C GLU A 257 -1.34 18.05 12.63
N GLN A 258 -2.64 17.93 12.31
CA GLN A 258 -3.56 17.06 13.05
C GLN A 258 -3.19 15.60 12.89
N GLN A 259 -2.83 15.15 11.68
CA GLN A 259 -2.38 13.77 11.45
C GLN A 259 -1.12 13.45 12.27
N MET A 260 -0.13 14.34 12.28
CA MET A 260 1.06 14.17 13.12
C MET A 260 0.69 14.08 14.62
N GLN A 261 -0.28 14.85 15.08
CA GLN A 261 -0.70 14.81 16.47
C GLN A 261 -1.49 13.54 16.79
N ILE A 262 -2.32 13.04 15.85
CA ILE A 262 -3.01 11.74 15.94
C ILE A 262 -1.99 10.61 16.10
N ASP A 263 -0.94 10.61 15.27
CA ASP A 263 0.11 9.59 15.31
C ASP A 263 0.85 9.61 16.66
N LEU A 264 1.14 10.81 17.19
CA LEU A 264 1.78 10.98 18.50
C LEU A 264 0.88 10.58 19.69
N ASP A 265 -0.42 10.79 19.57
CA ASP A 265 -1.40 10.46 20.61
C ASP A 265 -1.83 8.99 20.58
N ASN A 266 -1.53 8.27 19.50
CA ASN A 266 -1.99 6.89 19.30
C ASN A 266 -1.39 5.95 20.36
N PRO A 267 -2.20 5.40 21.27
CA PRO A 267 -1.71 4.56 22.35
C PRO A 267 -1.24 3.16 21.89
N LEU A 268 -1.51 2.82 20.63
CA LEU A 268 -1.05 1.60 19.98
C LEU A 268 0.24 1.79 19.18
N CYS A 269 0.87 2.97 19.27
CA CYS A 269 2.10 3.30 18.57
C CYS A 269 3.14 3.81 19.55
N LEU A 270 4.34 3.24 19.50
CA LEU A 270 5.47 3.73 20.28
C LEU A 270 6.75 3.53 19.47
N ASP A 271 7.46 4.62 19.20
CA ASP A 271 8.76 4.57 18.55
C ASP A 271 9.85 4.20 19.53
N PHE A 272 10.54 3.09 19.28
CA PHE A 272 11.70 2.66 20.06
C PHE A 272 12.67 1.82 19.22
N ILE A 273 13.93 1.81 19.64
CA ILE A 273 14.98 1.02 18.99
C ILE A 273 15.56 0.07 20.05
N PRO A 274 15.23 -1.23 20.01
CA PRO A 274 15.75 -2.19 20.97
C PRO A 274 17.23 -2.45 20.74
N ARG A 275 17.95 -2.70 21.84
CA ARG A 275 19.33 -3.18 21.84
C ARG A 275 19.37 -4.51 22.56
N LEU A 276 20.11 -5.46 22.02
CA LEU A 276 20.28 -6.76 22.65
C LEU A 276 21.73 -6.89 23.15
N GLU A 277 21.89 -7.28 24.40
CA GLU A 277 23.19 -7.68 24.93
C GLU A 277 23.20 -9.20 25.16
N LEU A 278 24.10 -9.88 24.50
CA LEU A 278 24.27 -11.33 24.62
C LEU A 278 25.75 -11.66 24.84
N ASN A 279 26.05 -12.31 25.95
CA ASN A 279 27.43 -12.69 26.38
C ASN A 279 28.41 -11.50 26.34
N GLY A 280 27.97 -10.32 26.78
CA GLY A 280 28.77 -9.10 26.80
C GLY A 280 28.97 -8.42 25.43
N LYS A 281 28.33 -8.92 24.38
CA LYS A 281 28.31 -8.29 23.06
C LYS A 281 26.98 -7.56 22.85
N THR A 282 27.04 -6.26 22.57
CA THR A 282 25.87 -5.47 22.21
C THR A 282 25.57 -5.63 20.72
N MET A 283 24.35 -5.98 20.40
CA MET A 283 23.82 -6.07 19.05
C MET A 283 22.75 -4.98 18.85
N LEU A 284 22.87 -4.23 17.77
CA LEU A 284 21.90 -3.22 17.37
C LEU A 284 20.89 -3.83 16.43
N THR A 285 19.66 -3.31 16.45
CA THR A 285 18.62 -3.67 15.47
C THR A 285 19.08 -3.29 14.07
N SER A 286 19.07 -4.24 13.14
CA SER A 286 19.36 -4.00 11.73
C SER A 286 18.14 -3.51 10.97
N HIS A 287 16.98 -4.08 11.25
CA HIS A 287 15.67 -3.71 10.70
C HIS A 287 14.57 -4.24 11.64
N GLY A 288 13.37 -3.70 11.46
CA GLY A 288 12.19 -4.12 12.20
C GLY A 288 10.92 -3.74 11.44
N CYS A 289 9.82 -4.32 11.88
CA CYS A 289 8.47 -4.02 11.40
C CYS A 289 7.48 -4.20 12.55
N SER A 290 6.32 -3.58 12.45
CA SER A 290 5.25 -3.71 13.45
C SER A 290 3.91 -3.98 12.78
N VAL A 291 3.05 -4.68 13.52
CA VAL A 291 1.62 -4.83 13.24
C VAL A 291 0.84 -4.46 14.50
N VAL A 292 -0.40 -4.00 14.30
CA VAL A 292 -1.24 -3.48 15.38
C VAL A 292 -2.56 -4.24 15.39
N PHE A 293 -3.01 -4.61 16.58
CA PHE A 293 -4.34 -5.13 16.82
C PHE A 293 -5.15 -4.14 17.69
N ASN A 294 -6.30 -3.71 17.17
CA ASN A 294 -7.21 -2.82 17.87
C ASN A 294 -8.57 -3.53 18.15
N PRO A 295 -8.85 -3.93 19.41
CA PRO A 295 -10.11 -4.63 19.75
C PRO A 295 -11.35 -3.75 19.65
N CYS A 296 -11.19 -2.43 19.51
CA CYS A 296 -12.32 -1.47 19.42
C CYS A 296 -12.82 -1.30 17.97
N LEU A 297 -12.14 -1.87 16.99
CA LEU A 297 -12.57 -1.85 15.59
C LEU A 297 -13.36 -3.12 15.24
N PRO A 298 -14.42 -3.03 14.41
CA PRO A 298 -15.11 -4.21 13.90
C PRO A 298 -14.15 -5.15 13.16
N ASP A 299 -14.40 -6.45 13.24
CA ASP A 299 -13.55 -7.49 12.62
C ASP A 299 -13.29 -7.33 11.11
N ARG A 300 -14.13 -6.58 10.42
CA ARG A 300 -14.02 -6.32 8.98
C ARG A 300 -13.21 -5.06 8.63
N MET A 301 -12.79 -4.28 9.63
CA MET A 301 -12.02 -3.06 9.42
C MET A 301 -10.64 -3.16 10.11
N ILE A 302 -9.56 -3.17 9.33
CA ILE A 302 -8.18 -2.81 9.70
C ILE A 302 -7.48 -3.67 10.79
N ASN A 303 -8.06 -4.75 11.28
CA ASN A 303 -7.26 -5.71 12.04
C ASN A 303 -6.48 -6.56 11.04
N GLU A 304 -5.22 -6.19 10.80
CA GLU A 304 -4.34 -6.95 9.92
C GLU A 304 -4.36 -8.43 10.31
N ALA A 305 -4.55 -9.31 9.35
CA ALA A 305 -4.60 -10.76 9.59
C ALA A 305 -3.34 -11.24 10.34
N GLU A 306 -2.20 -10.64 10.02
CA GLU A 306 -0.90 -10.93 10.63
C GLU A 306 -0.86 -10.59 12.12
N ALA A 307 -1.53 -9.53 12.55
CA ALA A 307 -1.66 -9.21 13.98
C ALA A 307 -2.50 -10.29 14.69
N LYS A 308 -3.62 -10.73 14.10
CA LYS A 308 -4.45 -11.82 14.65
C LYS A 308 -3.67 -13.13 14.74
N TRP A 309 -2.90 -13.48 13.71
CA TRP A 309 -2.06 -14.67 13.72
C TRP A 309 -0.98 -14.62 14.80
N ALA A 310 -0.39 -13.44 15.03
CA ALA A 310 0.58 -13.26 16.10
C ALA A 310 -0.07 -13.40 17.49
N LEU A 311 -1.28 -12.84 17.67
CA LEU A 311 -2.02 -13.00 18.92
C LEU A 311 -2.34 -14.47 19.21
N GLU A 312 -2.83 -15.20 18.21
CA GLU A 312 -3.13 -16.63 18.33
C GLU A 312 -1.87 -17.46 18.60
N HIS A 313 -0.79 -17.21 17.83
CA HIS A 313 0.47 -17.92 18.00
C HIS A 313 1.09 -17.75 19.40
N TYR A 314 0.97 -16.53 19.96
CA TYR A 314 1.53 -16.19 21.27
C TYR A 314 0.55 -16.31 22.44
N ASP A 315 -0.68 -16.71 22.18
CA ASP A 315 -1.77 -16.80 23.18
C ASP A 315 -1.95 -15.46 23.92
N LEU A 316 -2.03 -14.35 23.17
CA LEU A 316 -2.23 -13.03 23.71
C LEU A 316 -3.72 -12.71 23.84
N ASP A 317 -4.09 -12.05 24.95
CA ASP A 317 -5.47 -11.71 25.26
C ASP A 317 -6.04 -10.65 24.31
N THR A 318 -7.01 -11.03 23.49
CA THR A 318 -7.66 -10.17 22.49
C THR A 318 -8.59 -9.09 23.08
N SER A 319 -8.80 -9.06 24.40
CA SER A 319 -9.52 -7.96 25.07
C SER A 319 -8.68 -6.67 25.15
N TYR A 320 -7.38 -6.76 24.92
CA TYR A 320 -6.44 -5.63 24.87
C TYR A 320 -6.06 -5.30 23.44
N GLY A 321 -5.67 -4.04 23.24
CA GLY A 321 -4.91 -3.67 22.04
C GLY A 321 -3.44 -4.08 22.14
N TRP A 322 -2.84 -4.37 21.00
CA TRP A 322 -1.46 -4.81 20.91
C TRP A 322 -0.71 -4.12 19.78
N MET A 323 0.48 -3.60 20.06
CA MET A 323 1.50 -3.35 19.05
C MET A 323 2.51 -4.49 19.13
N ILE A 324 2.71 -5.21 18.03
CA ILE A 324 3.67 -6.31 17.95
C ILE A 324 4.81 -5.85 17.04
N PHE A 325 5.96 -5.62 17.64
CA PHE A 325 7.17 -5.16 16.96
C PHE A 325 8.17 -6.30 16.84
N ARG A 326 8.59 -6.60 15.63
CA ARG A 326 9.62 -7.59 15.30
C ARG A 326 10.92 -6.90 14.98
N ALA A 327 12.01 -7.28 15.65
CA ALA A 327 13.34 -6.73 15.43
C ALA A 327 14.36 -7.83 15.11
N ALA A 328 15.25 -7.57 14.14
CA ALA A 328 16.34 -8.46 13.76
C ALA A 328 17.69 -7.92 14.26
N PHE A 329 18.49 -8.81 14.86
CA PHE A 329 19.79 -8.55 15.47
C PHE A 329 20.84 -9.45 14.82
N PRO A 330 21.82 -8.89 14.05
CA PRO A 330 22.84 -9.64 13.32
C PRO A 330 23.94 -10.25 14.20
#